data_700b0bf474b7b4e502391c848562e93e
#
_entry.id   700b0bf474b7b4e502391c848562e93e
#
_cell.length_a   1.000
_cell.length_b   1.000
_cell.length_c   1.000
_cell.angle_alpha   90.00
_cell.angle_beta   90.00
_cell.angle_gamma   90.00
#
_symmetry.space_group_name_H-M   'P 1'
#
loop_
_entity.id
_entity.type
_entity.pdbx_description
1 polymer ?
#
loop_
_entity_poly.entity_id
_entity_poly.type
_entity_poly.pdbx_seq_one_letter_code
_entity_poly.pdbx_strand_id
1 'polypeptide(L)'
;MPELPEVETVRRILEKDILGRTILDYKIIYPRLIQSSLEEFANIRDKKIIAVSRKGKFLILNLSSNYSLLVHFRMEGKFFHLDSLDNVNKSTSLYFTLDNGTYLLFNDTRKFGVMYLKKDEELYVSKPLSSIGKEPWEIDDESYLLNRYKSINKPIKEVLLDQTIISGLGNIYADEVLFLSRINPFKKASKITEEEAKNILLNSEIVLKKAIELGGSTIKSYHPSKGVNGNFQNELLAYGREGKKCVNCNSKMEKRFVNGRGTTYCPKCQKVSYSIGLTGKIASGKSLVLLYLSELGVKTLSCDEEVKKLYLNKEFLASLEKKFKGTTKDGQLDKDYVTNKMIADKKFARSYETFIWSNIKDVINSFLIANSESITCVEVPLLFESHLDKVFTFLLGVESSSQRENLISRGEEDVDRKLDLNKRSLYDFNRHKLNYIIENDGSKEELKSKVKDIYLDILKK
;
A
#
# COMPACT_ATOMS: atom_id res chain seq x y z
N MET A 1 14.65 13.92 10.27
CA MET A 1 14.23 14.62 9.02
C MET A 1 12.75 14.88 9.17
N PRO A 2 12.31 16.12 9.05
CA PRO A 2 10.88 16.43 9.04
C PRO A 2 10.18 15.65 7.93
N GLU A 3 9.10 14.95 8.31
CA GLU A 3 8.18 14.29 7.42
C GLU A 3 6.91 15.15 7.31
N LEU A 4 5.86 14.68 6.66
CA LEU A 4 4.66 15.50 6.42
C LEU A 4 4.06 16.11 7.71
N PRO A 5 3.90 15.37 8.83
CA PRO A 5 3.30 15.94 10.05
C PRO A 5 4.13 17.06 10.68
N GLU A 6 5.47 16.94 10.66
CA GLU A 6 6.35 17.98 11.16
C GLU A 6 6.29 19.24 10.29
N VAL A 7 6.24 19.07 8.96
CA VAL A 7 6.09 20.21 8.03
C VAL A 7 4.74 20.88 8.21
N GLU A 8 3.67 20.12 8.42
CA GLU A 8 2.32 20.66 8.69
C GLU A 8 2.29 21.44 10.02
N THR A 9 2.97 20.95 11.04
CA THR A 9 3.10 21.66 12.33
C THR A 9 3.80 23.02 12.13
N VAL A 10 4.92 23.04 11.40
CA VAL A 10 5.62 24.27 11.06
C VAL A 10 4.74 25.21 10.23
N ARG A 11 4.01 24.69 9.25
CA ARG A 11 3.04 25.45 8.45
C ARG A 11 2.05 26.19 9.33
N ARG A 12 1.41 25.48 10.27
CA ARG A 12 0.40 26.06 11.20
C ARG A 12 0.98 27.14 12.11
N ILE A 13 2.22 26.97 12.56
CA ILE A 13 2.92 27.96 13.38
C ILE A 13 3.22 29.20 12.55
N LEU A 14 3.84 29.02 11.39
CA LEU A 14 4.21 30.16 10.53
C LEU A 14 2.96 30.90 10.02
N GLU A 15 1.87 30.20 9.73
CA GLU A 15 0.61 30.84 9.35
C GLU A 15 0.12 31.83 10.42
N LYS A 16 0.25 31.48 11.72
CA LYS A 16 -0.12 32.37 12.82
C LYS A 16 0.87 33.53 12.99
N ASP A 17 2.16 33.29 12.79
CA ASP A 17 3.23 34.20 13.14
C ASP A 17 3.51 35.25 12.06
N ILE A 18 3.42 34.85 10.77
CA ILE A 18 3.90 35.67 9.65
C ILE A 18 2.89 35.90 8.54
N LEU A 19 1.66 35.38 8.63
CA LEU A 19 0.62 35.67 7.63
C LEU A 19 0.34 37.16 7.56
N GLY A 20 0.28 37.70 6.35
CA GLY A 20 0.04 39.13 6.09
C GLY A 20 1.28 40.01 6.24
N ARG A 21 2.44 39.49 6.67
CA ARG A 21 3.69 40.24 6.73
C ARG A 21 4.30 40.43 5.36
N THR A 22 5.02 41.51 5.17
CA THR A 22 5.79 41.81 3.95
C THR A 22 7.26 41.54 4.21
N ILE A 23 7.91 40.82 3.28
CA ILE A 23 9.35 40.59 3.30
C ILE A 23 10.03 41.84 2.72
N LEU A 24 10.60 42.69 3.60
CA LEU A 24 11.26 43.93 3.17
C LEU A 24 12.64 43.64 2.57
N ASP A 25 13.40 42.71 3.19
CA ASP A 25 14.74 42.37 2.73
C ASP A 25 15.12 40.95 3.20
N TYR A 26 16.26 40.45 2.71
CA TYR A 26 16.79 39.16 3.09
C TYR A 26 18.33 39.19 3.09
N LYS A 27 18.94 38.28 3.88
CA LYS A 27 20.38 38.02 3.82
C LYS A 27 20.63 36.53 3.67
N ILE A 28 21.26 36.17 2.56
CA ILE A 28 21.72 34.80 2.30
C ILE A 28 23.11 34.65 2.91
N ILE A 29 23.26 33.73 3.86
CA ILE A 29 24.55 33.38 4.52
C ILE A 29 25.12 32.14 3.84
N TYR A 30 24.26 31.20 3.38
CA TYR A 30 24.66 29.99 2.68
C TYR A 30 24.01 29.92 1.29
N PRO A 31 24.72 30.35 0.22
CA PRO A 31 24.13 30.48 -1.12
C PRO A 31 23.57 29.19 -1.71
N ARG A 32 24.17 28.03 -1.40
CA ARG A 32 23.67 26.71 -1.89
C ARG A 32 22.28 26.34 -1.38
N LEU A 33 21.72 27.07 -0.41
CA LEU A 33 20.34 26.93 0.03
C LEU A 33 19.37 27.25 -1.12
N ILE A 34 19.69 28.27 -1.93
CA ILE A 34 18.82 28.77 -3.01
C ILE A 34 19.08 27.96 -4.28
N GLN A 35 18.01 27.43 -4.84
CA GLN A 35 18.05 26.57 -6.03
C GLN A 35 17.52 27.28 -7.29
N SER A 36 16.85 28.43 -7.16
CA SER A 36 16.61 29.39 -8.24
C SER A 36 17.85 30.28 -8.43
N SER A 37 17.92 31.02 -9.53
CA SER A 37 18.98 32.02 -9.69
C SER A 37 18.86 33.10 -8.58
N LEU A 38 19.98 33.72 -8.20
CA LEU A 38 19.95 34.79 -7.20
C LEU A 38 19.19 36.03 -7.72
N GLU A 39 19.16 36.25 -9.03
CA GLU A 39 18.38 37.28 -9.69
C GLU A 39 16.88 37.00 -9.56
N GLU A 40 16.45 35.78 -9.84
CA GLU A 40 15.06 35.37 -9.61
C GLU A 40 14.67 35.46 -8.14
N PHE A 41 15.57 35.03 -7.23
CA PHE A 41 15.32 35.07 -5.80
C PHE A 41 15.18 36.49 -5.27
N ALA A 42 15.80 37.49 -5.90
CA ALA A 42 15.66 38.91 -5.52
C ALA A 42 14.23 39.41 -5.63
N ASN A 43 13.38 38.80 -6.47
CA ASN A 43 11.97 39.15 -6.58
C ASN A 43 11.17 38.87 -5.29
N ILE A 44 11.75 38.26 -4.26
CA ILE A 44 11.06 38.06 -2.99
C ILE A 44 10.92 39.36 -2.16
N ARG A 45 11.72 40.41 -2.45
CA ARG A 45 11.61 41.69 -1.78
C ARG A 45 10.24 42.32 -2.05
N ASP A 46 9.76 43.00 -1.03
CA ASP A 46 8.47 43.71 -1.01
C ASP A 46 7.25 42.81 -1.31
N LYS A 47 7.41 41.50 -1.16
CA LYS A 47 6.30 40.57 -1.29
C LYS A 47 5.63 40.30 0.04
N LYS A 48 4.30 40.40 0.04
CA LYS A 48 3.43 40.08 1.17
C LYS A 48 3.19 38.58 1.19
N ILE A 49 3.31 37.92 2.35
CA ILE A 49 2.94 36.53 2.59
C ILE A 49 1.41 36.46 2.66
N ILE A 50 0.77 35.93 1.64
CA ILE A 50 -0.69 35.87 1.49
C ILE A 50 -1.30 34.58 1.97
N ALA A 51 -0.53 33.48 1.98
CA ALA A 51 -0.90 32.18 2.55
C ALA A 51 0.34 31.36 2.93
N VAL A 52 0.16 30.38 3.83
CA VAL A 52 1.17 29.37 4.14
C VAL A 52 0.56 28.01 3.88
N SER A 53 1.05 27.31 2.89
CA SER A 53 0.53 26.01 2.44
C SER A 53 1.62 24.93 2.44
N ARG A 54 1.26 23.72 2.07
CA ARG A 54 2.16 22.56 2.06
C ARG A 54 1.79 21.58 0.96
N LYS A 55 2.79 20.90 0.37
CA LYS A 55 2.59 19.69 -0.44
C LYS A 55 3.65 18.66 -0.07
N GLY A 56 3.24 17.46 0.35
CA GLY A 56 4.15 16.42 0.84
C GLY A 56 5.02 16.94 2.00
N LYS A 57 6.33 16.98 1.80
CA LYS A 57 7.32 17.48 2.77
C LYS A 57 7.85 18.87 2.43
N PHE A 58 7.18 19.58 1.53
CA PHE A 58 7.51 20.95 1.16
C PHE A 58 6.57 21.94 1.85
N LEU A 59 7.14 22.93 2.52
CA LEU A 59 6.45 24.12 2.96
C LEU A 59 6.39 25.12 1.80
N ILE A 60 5.31 25.84 1.66
CA ILE A 60 5.10 26.85 0.62
C ILE A 60 4.63 28.14 1.27
N LEU A 61 5.42 29.21 1.16
CA LEU A 61 4.97 30.57 1.46
C LEU A 61 4.44 31.18 0.17
N ASN A 62 3.13 31.30 0.06
CA ASN A 62 2.49 31.95 -1.07
C ASN A 62 2.62 33.47 -0.91
N LEU A 63 3.13 34.14 -1.92
CA LEU A 63 3.51 35.53 -1.89
C LEU A 63 2.64 36.37 -2.84
N SER A 64 2.54 37.65 -2.59
CA SER A 64 1.89 38.56 -3.52
C SER A 64 2.58 38.57 -4.89
N SER A 65 1.86 39.11 -5.91
CA SER A 65 2.34 39.21 -7.30
C SER A 65 2.67 37.84 -7.95
N ASN A 66 1.91 36.79 -7.57
CA ASN A 66 1.98 35.46 -8.17
C ASN A 66 3.35 34.76 -8.00
N TYR A 67 3.95 34.88 -6.82
CA TYR A 67 5.17 34.13 -6.44
C TYR A 67 4.91 33.22 -5.27
N SER A 68 5.67 32.14 -5.18
CA SER A 68 5.70 31.22 -4.05
C SER A 68 7.13 30.83 -3.69
N LEU A 69 7.46 30.91 -2.39
CA LEU A 69 8.71 30.38 -1.86
C LEU A 69 8.49 28.95 -1.38
N LEU A 70 9.09 28.00 -2.09
CA LEU A 70 9.05 26.58 -1.78
C LEU A 70 10.25 26.19 -0.94
N VAL A 71 10.02 25.54 0.21
CA VAL A 71 11.05 25.18 1.18
C VAL A 71 11.02 23.70 1.50
N HIS A 72 12.15 23.02 1.40
CA HIS A 72 12.33 21.64 1.89
C HIS A 72 13.37 21.60 3.00
N PHE A 73 12.95 21.21 4.20
CA PHE A 73 13.80 21.23 5.42
C PHE A 73 14.92 20.19 5.41
N ARG A 74 14.80 19.15 4.59
CA ARG A 74 15.72 18.00 4.58
C ARG A 74 15.90 17.39 5.97
N MET A 75 17.12 17.41 6.55
CA MET A 75 17.40 16.67 7.78
C MET A 75 17.18 17.51 9.05
N GLU A 76 17.58 18.78 9.02
CA GLU A 76 17.65 19.62 10.23
C GLU A 76 17.26 21.08 10.00
N GLY A 77 16.76 21.44 8.81
CA GLY A 77 16.28 22.78 8.53
C GLY A 77 15.14 23.19 9.46
N LYS A 78 15.16 24.44 9.96
CA LYS A 78 14.18 25.00 10.91
C LYS A 78 13.95 26.46 10.63
N PHE A 79 12.71 26.92 10.78
CA PHE A 79 12.41 28.33 10.85
C PHE A 79 12.29 28.80 12.30
N PHE A 80 12.73 30.05 12.55
CA PHE A 80 12.55 30.75 13.80
C PHE A 80 12.05 32.16 13.50
N HIS A 81 10.96 32.57 14.13
CA HIS A 81 10.44 33.94 14.08
C HIS A 81 10.93 34.67 15.34
N LEU A 82 11.70 35.74 15.18
CA LEU A 82 12.48 36.40 16.25
C LEU A 82 12.36 37.92 16.15
N ASP A 83 12.46 38.56 17.30
CA ASP A 83 12.41 40.02 17.41
C ASP A 83 13.81 40.68 17.18
N SER A 84 14.89 39.90 17.24
CA SER A 84 16.24 40.38 17.01
C SER A 84 17.11 39.35 16.25
N LEU A 85 18.25 39.80 15.75
CA LEU A 85 19.28 38.95 15.09
C LEU A 85 20.32 38.37 16.03
N ASP A 86 20.20 38.50 17.35
CA ASP A 86 21.17 38.02 18.32
C ASP A 86 21.41 36.51 18.26
N ASN A 87 20.44 35.79 17.75
CA ASN A 87 20.46 34.31 17.56
C ASN A 87 21.08 33.89 16.22
N VAL A 88 21.56 34.80 15.38
CA VAL A 88 22.28 34.46 14.15
C VAL A 88 23.61 33.81 14.52
N ASN A 89 23.80 32.61 14.01
CA ASN A 89 24.97 31.79 14.31
C ASN A 89 25.43 30.96 13.09
N LYS A 90 26.45 30.13 13.24
CA LYS A 90 26.96 29.27 12.14
C LYS A 90 25.95 28.33 11.50
N SER A 91 24.83 28.03 12.19
CA SER A 91 23.75 27.20 11.63
C SER A 91 22.79 28.02 10.77
N THR A 92 22.77 29.35 10.89
CA THR A 92 21.91 30.22 10.09
C THR A 92 22.33 30.15 8.61
N SER A 93 21.37 29.92 7.74
CA SER A 93 21.60 29.83 6.30
C SER A 93 21.02 31.02 5.54
N LEU A 94 19.94 31.60 6.08
CA LEU A 94 19.25 32.77 5.52
C LEU A 94 18.38 33.38 6.61
N TYR A 95 18.14 34.69 6.53
CA TYR A 95 17.03 35.34 7.24
C TYR A 95 16.31 36.36 6.35
N PHE A 96 15.02 36.56 6.64
CA PHE A 96 14.17 37.59 6.07
C PHE A 96 13.92 38.65 7.13
N THR A 97 13.89 39.93 6.72
CA THR A 97 13.43 41.08 7.52
C THR A 97 11.97 41.36 7.16
N LEU A 98 11.09 41.40 8.16
CA LEU A 98 9.67 41.62 7.99
C LEU A 98 9.27 43.05 8.28
N ASP A 99 8.11 43.47 7.75
CA ASP A 99 7.58 44.84 7.83
C ASP A 99 7.26 45.32 9.25
N ASN A 100 7.15 44.40 10.20
CA ASN A 100 6.91 44.71 11.62
C ASN A 100 8.19 44.78 12.45
N GLY A 101 9.37 44.76 11.82
CA GLY A 101 10.67 44.81 12.48
C GLY A 101 11.17 43.46 13.02
N THR A 102 10.42 42.36 12.81
CA THR A 102 10.83 41.02 13.20
C THR A 102 11.59 40.31 12.07
N TYR A 103 12.16 39.13 12.38
CA TYR A 103 13.00 38.35 11.47
C TYR A 103 12.52 36.93 11.39
N LEU A 104 12.51 36.36 10.16
CA LEU A 104 12.28 34.95 9.94
C LEU A 104 13.61 34.28 9.54
N LEU A 105 14.22 33.56 10.46
CA LEU A 105 15.51 32.89 10.28
C LEU A 105 15.31 31.45 9.83
N PHE A 106 16.13 31.00 8.85
CA PHE A 106 16.26 29.59 8.49
C PHE A 106 17.62 29.06 8.97
N ASN A 107 17.58 28.18 9.96
CA ASN A 107 18.74 27.52 10.51
C ASN A 107 18.80 26.07 10.01
N ASP A 108 20.00 25.64 9.60
CA ASP A 108 20.27 24.23 9.21
C ASP A 108 21.72 23.89 9.54
N THR A 109 21.92 23.08 10.57
CA THR A 109 23.27 22.66 11.00
C THR A 109 23.98 21.82 9.95
N ARG A 110 23.23 21.07 9.12
CA ARG A 110 23.77 20.19 8.09
C ARG A 110 23.85 20.83 6.71
N LYS A 111 23.24 21.99 6.52
CA LYS A 111 23.23 22.75 5.25
C LYS A 111 22.67 21.96 4.05
N PHE A 112 21.69 21.08 4.27
CA PHE A 112 21.04 20.27 3.23
C PHE A 112 19.68 20.84 2.79
N GLY A 113 19.10 21.75 3.56
CA GLY A 113 17.86 22.44 3.21
C GLY A 113 17.95 23.11 1.84
N VAL A 114 16.84 23.24 1.17
CA VAL A 114 16.76 23.91 -0.15
C VAL A 114 15.52 24.79 -0.24
N MET A 115 15.64 25.90 -1.00
CA MET A 115 14.59 26.86 -1.27
C MET A 115 14.53 27.18 -2.76
N TYR A 116 13.31 27.33 -3.29
CA TYR A 116 13.03 27.72 -4.66
C TYR A 116 12.06 28.90 -4.62
N LEU A 117 12.37 30.02 -5.23
CA LEU A 117 11.37 31.01 -5.56
C LEU A 117 10.83 30.70 -6.94
N LYS A 118 9.50 30.60 -7.08
CA LYS A 118 8.83 30.25 -8.31
C LYS A 118 7.64 31.15 -8.56
N LYS A 119 7.29 31.36 -9.82
CA LYS A 119 5.99 31.90 -10.19
C LYS A 119 4.92 30.86 -9.91
N ASP A 120 3.72 31.28 -9.51
CA ASP A 120 2.63 30.36 -9.15
C ASP A 120 2.22 29.46 -10.33
N GLU A 121 2.28 29.98 -11.56
CA GLU A 121 2.03 29.19 -12.80
C GLU A 121 3.00 28.01 -12.98
N GLU A 122 4.22 28.11 -12.46
CA GLU A 122 5.26 27.09 -12.55
C GLU A 122 5.28 26.13 -11.35
N LEU A 123 4.60 26.51 -10.25
CA LEU A 123 4.76 25.85 -8.96
C LEU A 123 4.51 24.35 -9.01
N TYR A 124 3.41 23.92 -9.64
CA TYR A 124 2.99 22.52 -9.71
C TYR A 124 3.35 21.82 -11.03
N VAL A 125 3.68 22.58 -12.07
CA VAL A 125 4.00 22.02 -13.39
C VAL A 125 5.51 21.79 -13.59
N SER A 126 6.34 22.39 -12.73
CA SER A 126 7.79 22.21 -12.75
C SER A 126 8.32 21.48 -11.51
N LYS A 127 9.54 20.89 -11.62
CA LYS A 127 10.19 20.26 -10.46
C LYS A 127 10.46 21.31 -9.36
N PRO A 128 10.40 20.93 -8.08
CA PRO A 128 10.23 19.56 -7.60
C PRO A 128 8.78 19.09 -7.46
N LEU A 129 7.75 19.97 -7.39
CA LEU A 129 6.39 19.58 -7.06
C LEU A 129 5.71 18.76 -8.16
N SER A 130 6.03 18.96 -9.45
CA SER A 130 5.44 18.18 -10.54
C SER A 130 5.73 16.68 -10.45
N SER A 131 6.77 16.28 -9.73
CA SER A 131 7.14 14.88 -9.55
C SER A 131 6.64 14.27 -8.23
N ILE A 132 6.00 15.06 -7.36
CA ILE A 132 5.51 14.57 -6.07
C ILE A 132 4.21 13.79 -6.27
N GLY A 133 4.15 12.58 -5.74
CA GLY A 133 2.96 11.74 -5.74
C GLY A 133 1.84 12.29 -4.85
N LYS A 134 0.68 11.66 -4.94
CA LYS A 134 -0.48 11.98 -4.10
C LYS A 134 -0.17 11.76 -2.62
N GLU A 135 -0.76 12.57 -1.75
CA GLU A 135 -0.83 12.29 -0.31
C GLU A 135 -1.89 11.20 -0.06
N PRO A 136 -1.81 10.41 1.04
CA PRO A 136 -2.72 9.28 1.25
C PRO A 136 -4.20 9.61 1.09
N TRP A 137 -4.66 10.74 1.59
CA TRP A 137 -6.06 11.18 1.49
C TRP A 137 -6.48 11.76 0.13
N GLU A 138 -5.55 11.89 -0.80
CA GLU A 138 -5.80 12.25 -2.21
C GLU A 138 -5.93 11.03 -3.12
N ILE A 139 -5.75 9.82 -2.56
CA ILE A 139 -5.80 8.55 -3.29
C ILE A 139 -7.17 7.93 -3.08
N ASP A 140 -7.91 7.75 -4.17
CA ASP A 140 -9.30 7.29 -4.14
C ASP A 140 -9.42 5.82 -3.74
N ASP A 141 -8.48 4.96 -4.22
CA ASP A 141 -8.48 3.53 -3.96
C ASP A 141 -7.05 2.92 -4.06
N GLU A 142 -6.93 1.66 -3.65
CA GLU A 142 -5.68 0.90 -3.64
C GLU A 142 -5.11 0.61 -5.04
N SER A 143 -5.91 0.71 -6.09
CA SER A 143 -5.45 0.45 -7.47
C SER A 143 -4.37 1.43 -7.90
N TYR A 144 -4.40 2.66 -7.36
CA TYR A 144 -3.35 3.65 -7.54
C TYR A 144 -1.97 3.11 -7.10
N LEU A 145 -1.90 2.48 -5.92
CA LEU A 145 -0.67 1.88 -5.39
C LEU A 145 -0.29 0.62 -6.16
N LEU A 146 -1.24 -0.29 -6.38
CA LEU A 146 -1.01 -1.55 -7.07
C LEU A 146 -0.45 -1.35 -8.48
N ASN A 147 -0.98 -0.38 -9.23
CA ASN A 147 -0.50 -0.08 -10.57
C ASN A 147 0.96 0.40 -10.58
N ARG A 148 1.39 1.11 -9.53
CA ARG A 148 2.78 1.56 -9.38
C ARG A 148 3.70 0.45 -8.87
N TYR A 149 3.20 -0.46 -8.05
CA TYR A 149 3.99 -1.53 -7.43
C TYR A 149 4.31 -2.69 -8.37
N LYS A 150 3.49 -2.94 -9.40
CA LYS A 150 3.56 -4.12 -10.30
C LYS A 150 4.96 -4.49 -10.79
N SER A 151 5.77 -3.51 -11.17
CA SER A 151 7.10 -3.70 -11.75
C SER A 151 8.24 -3.49 -10.76
N ILE A 152 7.93 -3.14 -9.50
CA ILE A 152 8.95 -2.75 -8.52
C ILE A 152 9.35 -3.96 -7.67
N ASN A 153 10.53 -4.51 -7.90
CA ASN A 153 11.09 -5.63 -7.15
C ASN A 153 11.93 -5.20 -5.93
N LYS A 154 11.63 -4.02 -5.38
CA LYS A 154 12.27 -3.49 -4.16
C LYS A 154 11.42 -3.77 -2.92
N PRO A 155 12.02 -3.78 -1.71
CA PRO A 155 11.28 -3.86 -0.47
C PRO A 155 10.19 -2.79 -0.37
N ILE A 156 9.01 -3.17 0.12
CA ILE A 156 7.86 -2.24 0.20
C ILE A 156 8.19 -0.98 1.02
N LYS A 157 9.00 -1.10 2.08
CA LYS A 157 9.44 0.07 2.83
C LYS A 157 10.22 1.07 1.97
N GLU A 158 11.13 0.60 1.10
CA GLU A 158 11.88 1.49 0.20
C GLU A 158 10.94 2.25 -0.74
N VAL A 159 9.90 1.57 -1.21
CA VAL A 159 8.89 2.14 -2.12
C VAL A 159 8.00 3.16 -1.40
N LEU A 160 7.65 2.93 -0.14
CA LEU A 160 6.90 3.91 0.67
C LEU A 160 7.71 5.17 1.00
N LEU A 161 9.04 5.11 0.91
CA LEU A 161 9.90 6.29 1.08
C LEU A 161 10.02 7.13 -0.21
N ASP A 162 9.60 6.59 -1.35
CA ASP A 162 9.62 7.27 -2.63
C ASP A 162 8.47 8.28 -2.73
N GLN A 163 8.82 9.55 -2.62
CA GLN A 163 7.85 10.65 -2.64
C GLN A 163 7.14 10.82 -3.99
N THR A 164 7.58 10.14 -5.05
CA THR A 164 6.91 10.17 -6.36
C THR A 164 5.73 9.20 -6.43
N ILE A 165 5.68 8.21 -5.53
CA ILE A 165 4.63 7.18 -5.46
C ILE A 165 3.55 7.61 -4.48
N ILE A 166 3.93 7.79 -3.21
CA ILE A 166 3.08 8.29 -2.14
C ILE A 166 3.87 9.34 -1.36
N SER A 167 3.30 10.53 -1.21
CA SER A 167 4.05 11.61 -0.59
C SER A 167 3.72 11.74 0.90
N GLY A 168 4.70 12.26 1.66
CA GLY A 168 4.55 12.55 3.07
C GLY A 168 5.19 11.54 4.01
N LEU A 169 5.18 10.25 3.66
CA LEU A 169 5.81 9.20 4.46
C LEU A 169 7.33 9.29 4.41
N GLY A 170 7.96 9.17 5.57
CA GLY A 170 9.40 8.98 5.69
C GLY A 170 9.72 7.78 6.57
N ASN A 171 10.90 7.75 7.16
CA ASN A 171 11.40 6.54 7.84
C ASN A 171 10.60 6.17 9.09
N ILE A 172 10.09 7.19 9.81
CA ILE A 172 9.29 6.97 11.03
C ILE A 172 7.94 6.40 10.65
N TYR A 173 7.21 7.15 9.85
CA TYR A 173 5.82 6.81 9.55
C TYR A 173 5.70 5.59 8.64
N ALA A 174 6.69 5.27 7.79
CA ALA A 174 6.71 4.03 7.04
C ALA A 174 6.82 2.78 7.94
N ASP A 175 7.62 2.82 9.02
CA ASP A 175 7.67 1.72 9.99
C ASP A 175 6.33 1.54 10.71
N GLU A 176 5.70 2.63 11.13
CA GLU A 176 4.40 2.62 11.81
C GLU A 176 3.29 2.07 10.90
N VAL A 177 3.22 2.56 9.66
CA VAL A 177 2.24 2.11 8.66
C VAL A 177 2.38 0.62 8.38
N LEU A 178 3.60 0.12 8.15
CA LEU A 178 3.83 -1.29 7.87
C LEU A 178 3.57 -2.17 9.09
N PHE A 179 3.82 -1.67 10.30
CA PHE A 179 3.51 -2.38 11.54
C PHE A 179 1.99 -2.53 11.73
N LEU A 180 1.23 -1.45 11.59
CA LEU A 180 -0.24 -1.47 11.70
C LEU A 180 -0.87 -2.32 10.59
N SER A 181 -0.32 -2.29 9.39
CA SER A 181 -0.76 -3.12 8.25
C SER A 181 -0.32 -4.58 8.37
N ARG A 182 0.50 -4.95 9.36
CA ARG A 182 1.09 -6.28 9.55
C ARG A 182 1.89 -6.78 8.35
N ILE A 183 2.48 -5.87 7.58
CA ILE A 183 3.25 -6.16 6.38
C ILE A 183 4.74 -6.18 6.71
N ASN A 184 5.42 -7.23 6.27
CA ASN A 184 6.88 -7.31 6.39
C ASN A 184 7.54 -6.21 5.55
N PRO A 185 8.39 -5.33 6.13
CA PRO A 185 9.00 -4.23 5.41
C PRO A 185 9.95 -4.65 4.27
N PHE A 186 10.40 -5.91 4.27
CA PHE A 186 11.28 -6.48 3.24
C PHE A 186 10.51 -7.17 2.11
N LYS A 187 9.20 -7.35 2.24
CA LYS A 187 8.35 -7.91 1.17
C LYS A 187 8.49 -7.07 -0.09
N LYS A 188 8.66 -7.71 -1.26
CA LYS A 188 8.76 -6.99 -2.53
C LYS A 188 7.46 -6.25 -2.85
N ALA A 189 7.54 -5.00 -3.29
CA ALA A 189 6.36 -4.21 -3.62
C ALA A 189 5.48 -4.88 -4.69
N SER A 190 6.09 -5.53 -5.70
CA SER A 190 5.38 -6.30 -6.73
C SER A 190 4.60 -7.51 -6.20
N LYS A 191 4.77 -7.88 -4.92
CA LYS A 191 4.07 -8.97 -4.24
C LYS A 191 3.04 -8.48 -3.22
N ILE A 192 2.81 -7.19 -3.12
CA ILE A 192 1.75 -6.62 -2.29
C ILE A 192 0.40 -6.96 -2.92
N THR A 193 -0.49 -7.53 -2.12
CA THR A 193 -1.85 -7.89 -2.53
C THR A 193 -2.79 -6.68 -2.49
N GLU A 194 -3.98 -6.79 -3.05
CA GLU A 194 -5.02 -5.75 -3.04
C GLU A 194 -5.37 -5.35 -1.60
N GLU A 195 -5.61 -6.32 -0.71
CA GLU A 195 -5.92 -6.07 0.69
C GLU A 195 -4.76 -5.42 1.45
N GLU A 196 -3.52 -5.82 1.18
CA GLU A 196 -2.35 -5.18 1.77
C GLU A 196 -2.17 -3.73 1.29
N ALA A 197 -2.42 -3.46 0.01
CA ALA A 197 -2.37 -2.10 -0.53
C ALA A 197 -3.45 -1.20 0.08
N LYS A 198 -4.67 -1.71 0.27
CA LYS A 198 -5.75 -1.05 0.98
C LYS A 198 -5.37 -0.74 2.43
N ASN A 199 -4.78 -1.71 3.15
CA ASN A 199 -4.33 -1.52 4.52
C ASN A 199 -3.18 -0.50 4.62
N ILE A 200 -2.24 -0.49 3.65
CA ILE A 200 -1.19 0.54 3.57
C ILE A 200 -1.81 1.93 3.42
N LEU A 201 -2.77 2.09 2.51
CA LEU A 201 -3.42 3.38 2.27
C LEU A 201 -4.17 3.86 3.51
N LEU A 202 -5.03 3.03 4.08
CA LEU A 202 -5.81 3.32 5.28
C LEU A 202 -4.91 3.70 6.47
N ASN A 203 -3.90 2.88 6.76
CA ASN A 203 -3.00 3.13 7.88
C ASN A 203 -2.07 4.33 7.64
N SER A 204 -1.73 4.64 6.38
CA SER A 204 -0.98 5.87 6.05
C SER A 204 -1.77 7.11 6.42
N GLU A 205 -3.06 7.13 6.12
CA GLU A 205 -3.96 8.23 6.47
C GLU A 205 -4.13 8.36 8.00
N ILE A 206 -4.42 7.25 8.68
CA ILE A 206 -4.61 7.20 10.14
C ILE A 206 -3.36 7.71 10.86
N VAL A 207 -2.20 7.17 10.53
CA VAL A 207 -0.92 7.50 11.20
C VAL A 207 -0.55 8.97 10.96
N LEU A 208 -0.64 9.45 9.73
CA LEU A 208 -0.27 10.83 9.42
C LEU A 208 -1.24 11.84 10.04
N LYS A 209 -2.56 11.60 10.00
CA LYS A 209 -3.56 12.46 10.66
C LYS A 209 -3.33 12.53 12.17
N LYS A 210 -3.17 11.38 12.84
CA LYS A 210 -2.86 11.33 14.27
C LYS A 210 -1.55 12.05 14.59
N ALA A 211 -0.52 11.88 13.76
CA ALA A 211 0.75 12.56 13.95
C ALA A 211 0.63 14.09 13.80
N ILE A 212 -0.17 14.57 12.85
CA ILE A 212 -0.48 16.00 12.69
C ILE A 212 -1.18 16.57 13.93
N GLU A 213 -2.19 15.85 14.46
CA GLU A 213 -2.92 16.26 15.67
C GLU A 213 -1.99 16.40 16.89
N LEU A 214 -1.00 15.50 17.01
CA LEU A 214 -0.02 15.50 18.09
C LEU A 214 1.20 16.40 17.84
N GLY A 215 1.22 17.17 16.77
CA GLY A 215 2.30 18.11 16.45
C GLY A 215 3.57 17.45 15.89
N GLY A 216 3.46 16.22 15.35
CA GLY A 216 4.58 15.44 14.82
C GLY A 216 5.39 14.73 15.90
N SER A 217 6.51 14.10 15.51
CA SER A 217 7.44 13.43 16.41
C SER A 217 8.64 14.32 16.71
N THR A 218 8.92 14.58 18.01
CA THR A 218 10.15 15.22 18.43
C THR A 218 11.25 14.17 18.56
N ILE A 219 12.07 13.99 17.52
CA ILE A 219 13.28 13.19 17.62
C ILE A 219 14.44 14.13 17.96
N LYS A 220 15.35 13.68 18.80
CA LYS A 220 16.47 14.37 19.51
C LYS A 220 17.10 15.61 18.84
N SER A 221 16.85 15.88 17.56
CA SER A 221 17.47 16.97 16.81
C SER A 221 16.49 17.99 16.21
N TYR A 222 15.18 17.76 16.26
CA TYR A 222 14.20 18.66 15.67
C TYR A 222 13.21 19.18 16.70
N HIS A 223 13.38 20.42 17.09
CA HIS A 223 12.36 21.21 17.80
C HIS A 223 11.77 22.18 16.78
N PRO A 224 10.49 22.08 16.40
CA PRO A 224 9.83 23.14 15.68
C PRO A 224 9.89 24.40 16.55
N SER A 225 10.05 25.59 15.94
CA SER A 225 10.24 26.90 16.60
C SER A 225 9.65 27.01 18.00
N LYS A 226 10.32 27.78 18.89
CA LYS A 226 9.97 28.06 20.30
C LYS A 226 8.81 27.24 20.90
N GLY A 227 9.16 26.16 21.62
CA GLY A 227 8.25 25.57 22.62
C GLY A 227 7.24 24.53 22.13
N VAL A 228 7.15 24.20 20.84
CA VAL A 228 6.29 23.14 20.35
C VAL A 228 7.07 21.82 20.29
N ASN A 229 6.93 21.01 21.32
CA ASN A 229 7.39 19.61 21.30
C ASN A 229 6.27 18.76 20.69
N GLY A 230 6.53 18.09 19.58
CA GLY A 230 5.64 17.06 19.11
C GLY A 230 5.51 15.96 20.17
N ASN A 231 4.34 15.33 20.25
CA ASN A 231 4.06 14.26 21.21
C ASN A 231 3.90 12.88 20.57
N PHE A 232 3.94 12.79 19.26
CA PHE A 232 3.75 11.53 18.55
C PHE A 232 4.82 10.47 18.85
N GLN A 233 6.04 10.87 19.29
CA GLN A 233 7.06 9.91 19.73
C GLN A 233 6.61 8.99 20.87
N ASN A 234 5.62 9.39 21.68
CA ASN A 234 5.08 8.60 22.76
C ASN A 234 4.08 7.53 22.26
N GLU A 235 3.61 7.67 21.04
CA GLU A 235 2.63 6.79 20.39
C GLU A 235 3.28 5.78 19.44
N LEU A 236 4.61 5.81 19.29
CA LEU A 236 5.33 4.93 18.37
C LEU A 236 5.21 3.46 18.77
N LEU A 237 4.72 2.65 17.85
CA LEU A 237 4.51 1.21 18.00
C LEU A 237 5.65 0.36 17.46
N ALA A 238 6.38 0.87 16.45
CA ALA A 238 7.48 0.18 15.79
C ALA A 238 8.79 0.99 15.80
N TYR A 239 8.78 2.20 15.26
CA TYR A 239 10.00 2.98 15.10
C TYR A 239 10.74 3.23 16.41
N GLY A 240 12.04 2.90 16.45
CA GLY A 240 12.86 3.08 17.66
C GLY A 240 12.57 2.12 18.81
N ARG A 241 11.77 1.08 18.58
CA ARG A 241 11.42 0.07 19.58
C ARG A 241 12.25 -1.22 19.48
N GLU A 242 13.38 -1.19 18.80
CA GLU A 242 14.32 -2.31 18.74
C GLU A 242 14.60 -2.90 20.13
N GLY A 243 14.53 -4.21 20.24
CA GLY A 243 14.76 -4.93 21.50
C GLY A 243 13.60 -4.90 22.49
N LYS A 244 12.60 -4.02 22.33
CA LYS A 244 11.41 -3.96 23.17
C LYS A 244 10.40 -5.04 22.78
N LYS A 245 9.45 -5.33 23.68
CA LYS A 245 8.33 -6.23 23.39
C LYS A 245 7.36 -5.57 22.40
N CYS A 246 6.91 -6.35 21.42
CA CYS A 246 5.84 -5.96 20.50
C CYS A 246 4.54 -5.78 21.29
N VAL A 247 3.81 -4.70 21.05
CA VAL A 247 2.55 -4.38 21.73
C VAL A 247 1.43 -5.38 21.41
N ASN A 248 1.49 -6.07 20.25
CA ASN A 248 0.46 -7.00 19.84
C ASN A 248 0.71 -8.46 20.26
N CYS A 249 1.98 -8.92 20.26
CA CYS A 249 2.30 -10.34 20.46
C CYS A 249 3.40 -10.62 21.48
N ASN A 250 3.92 -9.59 22.14
CA ASN A 250 5.01 -9.64 23.12
C ASN A 250 6.37 -10.19 22.59
N SER A 251 6.48 -10.53 21.32
CA SER A 251 7.77 -10.92 20.73
C SER A 251 8.74 -9.75 20.71
N LYS A 252 10.04 -10.02 20.75
CA LYS A 252 11.08 -8.99 20.68
C LYS A 252 11.08 -8.34 19.30
N MET A 253 11.02 -7.00 19.25
CA MET A 253 11.14 -6.22 18.03
C MET A 253 12.58 -6.29 17.48
N GLU A 254 12.70 -6.49 16.18
CA GLU A 254 13.98 -6.52 15.47
C GLU A 254 14.22 -5.25 14.68
N LYS A 255 15.50 -4.98 14.42
CA LYS A 255 15.92 -3.92 13.52
C LYS A 255 16.86 -4.49 12.45
N ARG A 256 16.55 -4.15 11.22
CA ARG A 256 17.40 -4.40 10.05
C ARG A 256 17.50 -3.13 9.20
N PHE A 257 18.20 -3.21 8.09
CA PHE A 257 18.36 -2.06 7.20
C PHE A 257 17.74 -2.33 5.83
N VAL A 258 16.97 -1.34 5.34
CA VAL A 258 16.47 -1.29 3.98
C VAL A 258 17.10 -0.07 3.31
N ASN A 259 17.93 -0.28 2.30
CA ASN A 259 18.65 0.77 1.58
C ASN A 259 19.28 1.82 2.52
N GLY A 260 20.06 1.35 3.51
CA GLY A 260 20.74 2.20 4.50
C GLY A 260 19.83 2.85 5.56
N ARG A 261 18.51 2.59 5.54
CA ARG A 261 17.54 3.09 6.51
C ARG A 261 17.25 2.05 7.57
N GLY A 262 17.47 2.38 8.84
CA GLY A 262 17.08 1.53 9.96
C GLY A 262 15.58 1.28 9.93
N THR A 263 15.18 0.03 10.02
CA THR A 263 13.82 -0.49 9.88
C THR A 263 13.50 -1.34 11.08
N THR A 264 12.56 -0.92 11.92
CA THR A 264 12.13 -1.67 13.10
C THR A 264 10.81 -2.36 12.81
N TYR A 265 10.72 -3.65 13.08
CA TYR A 265 9.55 -4.47 12.79
C TYR A 265 9.38 -5.59 13.79
N CYS A 266 8.19 -6.17 13.87
CA CYS A 266 7.92 -7.37 14.65
C CYS A 266 8.08 -8.62 13.75
N PRO A 267 9.03 -9.53 14.02
CA PRO A 267 9.23 -10.71 13.17
C PRO A 267 8.07 -11.68 13.22
N LYS A 268 7.22 -11.61 14.26
CA LYS A 268 6.04 -12.46 14.39
C LYS A 268 4.80 -11.85 13.73
N CYS A 269 4.49 -10.56 14.00
CA CYS A 269 3.30 -9.92 13.43
C CYS A 269 3.46 -9.53 11.96
N GLN A 270 4.70 -9.30 11.51
CA GLN A 270 5.04 -8.88 10.16
C GLN A 270 5.84 -9.98 9.44
N LYS A 271 5.39 -11.24 9.57
CA LYS A 271 5.96 -12.35 8.80
C LYS A 271 5.72 -12.15 7.31
N VAL A 272 6.61 -12.67 6.49
CA VAL A 272 6.32 -12.85 5.09
C VAL A 272 5.40 -14.06 4.99
N SER A 273 4.10 -13.84 4.87
CA SER A 273 3.16 -14.89 4.48
C SER A 273 2.89 -14.75 2.99
N TYR A 274 2.88 -15.88 2.31
CA TYR A 274 2.54 -15.93 0.89
C TYR A 274 1.20 -16.62 0.71
N SER A 275 0.35 -16.04 -0.13
CA SER A 275 -0.89 -16.67 -0.58
C SER A 275 -0.74 -17.14 -2.02
N ILE A 276 -1.21 -18.35 -2.30
CA ILE A 276 -1.16 -19.00 -3.60
C ILE A 276 -2.59 -19.13 -4.12
N GLY A 277 -2.89 -18.54 -5.27
CA GLY A 277 -4.11 -18.82 -6.02
C GLY A 277 -3.86 -19.99 -6.97
N LEU A 278 -4.46 -21.13 -6.68
CA LEU A 278 -4.35 -22.36 -7.48
C LEU A 278 -5.48 -22.41 -8.49
N THR A 279 -5.16 -22.47 -9.77
CA THR A 279 -6.14 -22.52 -10.86
C THR A 279 -5.75 -23.53 -11.94
N GLY A 280 -6.61 -23.74 -12.90
CA GLY A 280 -6.39 -24.65 -14.01
C GLY A 280 -7.73 -25.19 -14.57
N LYS A 281 -7.68 -25.79 -15.74
CA LYS A 281 -8.84 -26.33 -16.42
C LYS A 281 -9.49 -27.47 -15.63
N ILE A 282 -10.71 -27.84 -16.00
CA ILE A 282 -11.44 -28.96 -15.40
C ILE A 282 -10.61 -30.25 -15.57
N ALA A 283 -10.56 -31.08 -14.53
CA ALA A 283 -9.84 -32.34 -14.47
C ALA A 283 -8.29 -32.27 -14.68
N SER A 284 -7.68 -31.09 -14.49
CA SER A 284 -6.21 -30.94 -14.57
C SER A 284 -5.46 -31.50 -13.36
N GLY A 285 -6.15 -31.80 -12.23
CA GLY A 285 -5.52 -32.33 -11.02
C GLY A 285 -5.30 -31.30 -9.90
N LYS A 286 -5.96 -30.14 -9.95
CA LYS A 286 -5.86 -29.08 -8.92
C LYS A 286 -6.00 -29.58 -7.49
N SER A 287 -7.04 -30.37 -7.23
CA SER A 287 -7.35 -30.86 -5.88
C SER A 287 -6.26 -31.78 -5.33
N LEU A 288 -5.54 -32.52 -6.21
CA LEU A 288 -4.39 -33.33 -5.81
C LEU A 288 -3.17 -32.45 -5.48
N VAL A 289 -2.94 -31.38 -6.25
CA VAL A 289 -1.92 -30.37 -5.94
C VAL A 289 -2.22 -29.69 -4.61
N LEU A 290 -3.49 -29.32 -4.36
CA LEU A 290 -3.94 -28.74 -3.10
C LEU A 290 -3.66 -29.68 -1.91
N LEU A 291 -3.94 -30.97 -2.07
CA LEU A 291 -3.66 -32.00 -1.07
C LEU A 291 -2.15 -32.07 -0.76
N TYR A 292 -1.31 -32.14 -1.79
CA TYR A 292 0.15 -32.21 -1.59
C TYR A 292 0.73 -30.96 -0.93
N LEU A 293 0.21 -29.79 -1.25
CA LEU A 293 0.56 -28.54 -0.54
C LEU A 293 0.14 -28.60 0.93
N SER A 294 -1.05 -29.17 1.23
CA SER A 294 -1.52 -29.37 2.59
C SER A 294 -0.60 -30.31 3.38
N GLU A 295 -0.11 -31.39 2.78
CA GLU A 295 0.87 -32.31 3.39
C GLU A 295 2.20 -31.62 3.72
N LEU A 296 2.57 -30.56 3.00
CA LEU A 296 3.75 -29.72 3.27
C LEU A 296 3.50 -28.64 4.34
N GLY A 297 2.30 -28.62 4.95
CA GLY A 297 1.94 -27.68 6.02
C GLY A 297 1.35 -26.34 5.51
N VAL A 298 1.10 -26.21 4.21
CA VAL A 298 0.38 -25.07 3.64
C VAL A 298 -1.07 -25.12 4.09
N LYS A 299 -1.64 -24.01 4.53
CA LYS A 299 -3.07 -23.91 4.84
C LYS A 299 -3.87 -23.80 3.56
N THR A 300 -4.85 -24.68 3.37
CA THR A 300 -5.57 -24.83 2.10
C THR A 300 -7.05 -24.52 2.21
N LEU A 301 -7.63 -23.99 1.14
CA LEU A 301 -9.07 -23.74 0.97
C LEU A 301 -9.46 -24.13 -0.45
N SER A 302 -10.60 -24.80 -0.64
CA SER A 302 -11.20 -25.07 -1.94
C SER A 302 -12.47 -24.23 -2.11
N CYS A 303 -12.51 -23.36 -3.12
CA CYS A 303 -13.69 -22.55 -3.41
C CYS A 303 -14.90 -23.42 -3.80
N ASP A 304 -14.69 -24.55 -4.46
CA ASP A 304 -15.78 -25.47 -4.81
C ASP A 304 -16.46 -26.06 -3.56
N GLU A 305 -15.69 -26.35 -2.52
CA GLU A 305 -16.23 -26.83 -1.25
C GLU A 305 -16.95 -25.68 -0.50
N GLU A 306 -16.38 -24.48 -0.51
CA GLU A 306 -17.02 -23.34 0.14
C GLU A 306 -18.33 -22.94 -0.54
N VAL A 307 -18.42 -22.99 -1.87
CA VAL A 307 -19.69 -22.78 -2.60
C VAL A 307 -20.73 -23.82 -2.20
N LYS A 308 -20.35 -25.10 -2.03
CA LYS A 308 -21.27 -26.12 -1.50
C LYS A 308 -21.76 -25.80 -0.09
N LYS A 309 -20.88 -25.30 0.79
CA LYS A 309 -21.26 -24.87 2.14
C LYS A 309 -22.21 -23.66 2.12
N LEU A 310 -21.98 -22.67 1.23
CA LEU A 310 -22.89 -21.55 1.06
C LEU A 310 -24.30 -22.03 0.73
N TYR A 311 -24.45 -23.00 -0.16
CA TYR A 311 -25.76 -23.56 -0.55
C TYR A 311 -26.43 -24.42 0.54
N LEU A 312 -25.73 -24.72 1.64
CA LEU A 312 -26.30 -25.33 2.84
C LEU A 312 -26.69 -24.29 3.92
N ASN A 313 -26.24 -23.05 3.77
CA ASN A 313 -26.51 -21.98 4.73
C ASN A 313 -27.87 -21.33 4.46
N LYS A 314 -28.79 -21.44 5.44
CA LYS A 314 -30.16 -20.92 5.34
C LYS A 314 -30.24 -19.41 5.13
N GLU A 315 -29.35 -18.62 5.80
CA GLU A 315 -29.32 -17.16 5.68
C GLU A 315 -28.85 -16.75 4.29
N PHE A 316 -27.84 -17.45 3.78
CA PHE A 316 -27.36 -17.24 2.42
C PHE A 316 -28.45 -17.56 1.40
N LEU A 317 -29.14 -18.71 1.52
CA LEU A 317 -30.24 -19.08 0.61
C LEU A 317 -31.39 -18.07 0.66
N ALA A 318 -31.73 -17.54 1.84
CA ALA A 318 -32.75 -16.49 1.95
C ALA A 318 -32.33 -15.21 1.24
N SER A 319 -31.04 -14.81 1.34
CA SER A 319 -30.50 -13.64 0.64
C SER A 319 -30.43 -13.86 -0.89
N LEU A 320 -30.11 -15.09 -1.31
CA LEU A 320 -30.07 -15.50 -2.71
C LEU A 320 -31.47 -15.43 -3.33
N GLU A 321 -32.48 -16.00 -2.66
CA GLU A 321 -33.87 -15.97 -3.09
C GLU A 321 -34.43 -14.55 -3.17
N LYS A 322 -34.11 -13.72 -2.17
CA LYS A 322 -34.50 -12.30 -2.16
C LYS A 322 -33.96 -11.55 -3.39
N LYS A 323 -32.76 -11.85 -3.82
CA LYS A 323 -32.11 -11.20 -4.96
C LYS A 323 -32.45 -11.83 -6.28
N PHE A 324 -32.64 -13.14 -6.31
CA PHE A 324 -32.91 -13.95 -7.50
C PHE A 324 -34.10 -14.89 -7.24
N LYS A 325 -35.30 -14.37 -7.40
CA LYS A 325 -36.55 -15.12 -7.13
C LYS A 325 -36.63 -16.43 -7.91
N GLY A 326 -37.03 -17.48 -7.22
CA GLY A 326 -37.19 -18.83 -7.77
C GLY A 326 -35.92 -19.68 -7.74
N THR A 327 -34.84 -19.19 -7.13
CA THR A 327 -33.60 -19.95 -7.00
C THR A 327 -33.65 -21.00 -5.89
N THR A 328 -34.64 -20.92 -5.00
CA THR A 328 -34.81 -21.89 -3.91
C THR A 328 -36.18 -22.56 -3.96
N LYS A 329 -36.25 -23.85 -3.61
CA LYS A 329 -37.45 -24.64 -3.45
C LYS A 329 -37.34 -25.43 -2.15
N ASP A 330 -38.37 -25.37 -1.33
CA ASP A 330 -38.43 -26.07 -0.01
C ASP A 330 -37.23 -25.78 0.89
N GLY A 331 -36.69 -24.54 0.82
CA GLY A 331 -35.57 -24.12 1.63
C GLY A 331 -34.18 -24.64 1.17
N GLN A 332 -34.15 -25.23 -0.04
CA GLN A 332 -32.91 -25.71 -0.68
C GLN A 332 -32.72 -25.04 -2.05
N LEU A 333 -31.47 -25.05 -2.55
CA LEU A 333 -31.16 -24.54 -3.89
C LEU A 333 -31.87 -25.39 -4.96
N ASP A 334 -32.66 -24.75 -5.81
CA ASP A 334 -33.19 -25.37 -7.01
C ASP A 334 -32.15 -25.32 -8.14
N LYS A 335 -31.30 -26.36 -8.19
CA LYS A 335 -30.18 -26.44 -9.15
C LYS A 335 -30.68 -26.44 -10.60
N ASP A 336 -31.79 -27.11 -10.87
CA ASP A 336 -32.34 -27.24 -12.24
C ASP A 336 -32.88 -25.89 -12.72
N TYR A 337 -33.62 -25.20 -11.88
CA TYR A 337 -34.07 -23.82 -12.18
C TYR A 337 -32.90 -22.90 -12.46
N VAL A 338 -31.90 -22.84 -11.55
CA VAL A 338 -30.73 -21.97 -11.69
C VAL A 338 -29.97 -22.29 -12.98
N THR A 339 -29.69 -23.56 -13.24
CA THR A 339 -28.96 -23.99 -14.44
C THR A 339 -29.68 -23.59 -15.72
N ASN A 340 -30.98 -23.90 -15.81
CA ASN A 340 -31.80 -23.56 -16.97
C ASN A 340 -31.90 -22.04 -17.18
N LYS A 341 -32.02 -21.26 -16.07
CA LYS A 341 -32.11 -19.82 -16.14
C LYS A 341 -30.79 -19.19 -16.57
N MET A 342 -29.65 -19.71 -16.08
CA MET A 342 -28.31 -19.25 -16.51
C MET A 342 -28.01 -19.51 -17.97
N ILE A 343 -28.54 -20.61 -18.52
CA ILE A 343 -28.42 -20.92 -19.94
C ILE A 343 -29.27 -19.96 -20.79
N ALA A 344 -30.53 -19.73 -20.37
CA ALA A 344 -31.48 -18.93 -21.10
C ALA A 344 -31.24 -17.41 -21.01
N ASP A 345 -30.67 -16.93 -19.90
CA ASP A 345 -30.52 -15.50 -19.60
C ASP A 345 -29.10 -15.17 -19.19
N LYS A 346 -28.28 -14.65 -20.13
CA LYS A 346 -26.90 -14.24 -19.90
C LYS A 346 -26.74 -13.12 -18.86
N LYS A 347 -27.75 -12.25 -18.72
CA LYS A 347 -27.74 -11.15 -17.74
C LYS A 347 -27.93 -11.70 -16.32
N PHE A 348 -28.90 -12.64 -16.19
CA PHE A 348 -29.10 -13.38 -14.96
C PHE A 348 -27.80 -14.13 -14.57
N ALA A 349 -27.24 -14.90 -15.51
CA ALA A 349 -26.00 -15.67 -15.27
C ALA A 349 -24.89 -14.80 -14.70
N ARG A 350 -24.55 -13.66 -15.34
CA ARG A 350 -23.52 -12.72 -14.86
C ARG A 350 -23.83 -12.17 -13.48
N SER A 351 -25.07 -11.75 -13.23
CA SER A 351 -25.47 -11.20 -11.93
C SER A 351 -25.42 -12.24 -10.82
N TYR A 352 -25.81 -13.48 -11.13
CA TYR A 352 -25.76 -14.61 -10.21
C TYR A 352 -24.33 -15.00 -9.87
N GLU A 353 -23.47 -15.17 -10.86
CA GLU A 353 -22.04 -15.44 -10.67
C GLU A 353 -21.36 -14.34 -9.85
N THR A 354 -21.61 -13.06 -10.18
CA THR A 354 -21.06 -11.92 -9.41
C THR A 354 -21.48 -11.99 -7.94
N PHE A 355 -22.72 -12.37 -7.65
CA PHE A 355 -23.20 -12.50 -6.28
C PHE A 355 -22.51 -13.65 -5.54
N ILE A 356 -22.37 -14.81 -6.16
CA ILE A 356 -21.66 -15.95 -5.57
C ILE A 356 -20.21 -15.58 -5.29
N TRP A 357 -19.52 -15.01 -6.28
CA TRP A 357 -18.10 -14.66 -6.14
C TRP A 357 -17.85 -13.55 -5.12
N SER A 358 -18.77 -12.60 -4.92
CA SER A 358 -18.63 -11.61 -3.85
C SER A 358 -18.62 -12.25 -2.46
N ASN A 359 -19.50 -13.23 -2.22
CA ASN A 359 -19.52 -13.98 -0.95
C ASN A 359 -18.28 -14.87 -0.79
N ILE A 360 -17.83 -15.52 -1.86
CA ILE A 360 -16.60 -16.33 -1.82
C ILE A 360 -15.36 -15.46 -1.58
N LYS A 361 -15.30 -14.24 -2.12
CA LYS A 361 -14.22 -13.29 -1.85
C LYS A 361 -14.12 -12.99 -0.34
N ASP A 362 -15.24 -12.81 0.34
CA ASP A 362 -15.27 -12.57 1.79
C ASP A 362 -14.77 -13.79 2.57
N VAL A 363 -15.13 -15.02 2.15
CA VAL A 363 -14.62 -16.27 2.73
C VAL A 363 -13.11 -16.38 2.53
N ILE A 364 -12.62 -16.11 1.32
CA ILE A 364 -11.18 -16.13 1.01
C ILE A 364 -10.44 -15.12 1.89
N ASN A 365 -10.91 -13.87 1.96
CA ASN A 365 -10.28 -12.83 2.78
C ASN A 365 -10.24 -13.22 4.25
N SER A 366 -11.34 -13.73 4.79
CA SER A 366 -11.40 -14.24 6.17
C SER A 366 -10.41 -15.38 6.42
N PHE A 367 -10.29 -16.32 5.48
CA PHE A 367 -9.33 -17.42 5.54
C PHE A 367 -7.88 -16.92 5.49
N LEU A 368 -7.55 -15.98 4.59
CA LEU A 368 -6.20 -15.40 4.48
C LEU A 368 -5.81 -14.63 5.74
N ILE A 369 -6.74 -13.86 6.31
CA ILE A 369 -6.53 -13.13 7.57
C ILE A 369 -6.31 -14.09 8.74
N ALA A 370 -7.15 -15.10 8.87
CA ALA A 370 -7.04 -16.11 9.95
C ALA A 370 -5.73 -16.91 9.89
N ASN A 371 -5.16 -17.06 8.69
CA ASN A 371 -3.91 -17.81 8.45
C ASN A 371 -2.74 -16.90 8.03
N SER A 372 -2.78 -15.62 8.40
CA SER A 372 -1.79 -14.61 8.01
C SER A 372 -0.35 -14.90 8.46
N GLU A 373 -0.14 -15.86 9.36
CA GLU A 373 1.18 -16.32 9.80
C GLU A 373 1.68 -17.57 9.03
N SER A 374 0.94 -18.04 8.03
CA SER A 374 1.22 -19.30 7.30
C SER A 374 1.24 -19.03 5.79
N ILE A 375 1.92 -19.90 5.04
CA ILE A 375 1.69 -19.97 3.60
C ILE A 375 0.29 -20.56 3.39
N THR A 376 -0.48 -19.93 2.55
CA THR A 376 -1.86 -20.33 2.22
C THR A 376 -1.98 -20.68 0.75
N CYS A 377 -2.87 -21.61 0.41
CA CYS A 377 -3.23 -21.91 -0.96
C CYS A 377 -4.75 -22.03 -1.08
N VAL A 378 -5.32 -21.29 -2.01
CA VAL A 378 -6.76 -21.32 -2.32
C VAL A 378 -6.95 -21.84 -3.73
N GLU A 379 -7.70 -22.94 -3.87
CA GLU A 379 -8.13 -23.46 -5.16
C GLU A 379 -9.30 -22.59 -5.67
N VAL A 380 -9.08 -21.88 -6.78
CA VAL A 380 -10.04 -21.01 -7.45
C VAL A 380 -10.17 -21.45 -8.91
N PRO A 381 -11.13 -22.28 -9.29
CA PRO A 381 -11.25 -22.79 -10.66
C PRO A 381 -11.43 -21.67 -11.70
N LEU A 382 -12.20 -20.65 -11.39
CA LEU A 382 -12.49 -19.49 -12.24
C LEU A 382 -11.76 -18.23 -11.74
N LEU A 383 -10.45 -18.34 -11.51
CA LEU A 383 -9.62 -17.30 -10.90
C LEU A 383 -9.64 -15.97 -11.66
N PHE A 384 -9.55 -16.03 -12.98
CA PHE A 384 -9.51 -14.85 -13.83
C PHE A 384 -10.89 -14.28 -14.13
N GLU A 385 -11.89 -15.14 -14.27
CA GLU A 385 -13.29 -14.77 -14.48
C GLU A 385 -13.89 -14.08 -13.26
N SER A 386 -13.48 -14.50 -12.05
CA SER A 386 -13.90 -13.90 -10.78
C SER A 386 -13.09 -12.66 -10.38
N HIS A 387 -12.09 -12.29 -11.18
CA HIS A 387 -11.15 -11.19 -10.88
C HIS A 387 -10.42 -11.33 -9.54
N LEU A 388 -10.19 -12.57 -9.09
CA LEU A 388 -9.48 -12.87 -7.84
C LEU A 388 -7.96 -13.02 -8.02
N ASP A 389 -7.44 -12.88 -9.23
CA ASP A 389 -6.01 -12.99 -9.54
C ASP A 389 -5.13 -12.00 -8.76
N LYS A 390 -5.70 -10.85 -8.36
CA LYS A 390 -5.00 -9.82 -7.57
C LYS A 390 -4.96 -10.08 -6.06
N VAL A 391 -5.75 -11.02 -5.58
CA VAL A 391 -5.86 -11.34 -4.14
C VAL A 391 -4.64 -12.12 -3.65
N PHE A 392 -3.94 -12.82 -4.55
CA PHE A 392 -2.88 -13.76 -4.20
C PHE A 392 -1.48 -13.21 -4.53
N THR A 393 -0.51 -13.61 -3.70
CA THR A 393 0.91 -13.26 -3.89
C THR A 393 1.51 -14.02 -5.08
N PHE A 394 1.11 -15.28 -5.25
CA PHE A 394 1.52 -16.14 -6.36
C PHE A 394 0.32 -16.80 -7.02
N LEU A 395 0.41 -16.99 -8.33
CA LEU A 395 -0.57 -17.72 -9.11
C LEU A 395 0.06 -19.01 -9.62
N LEU A 396 -0.57 -20.14 -9.32
CA LEU A 396 -0.13 -21.48 -9.69
C LEU A 396 -1.16 -22.11 -10.62
N GLY A 397 -0.76 -22.40 -11.85
CA GLY A 397 -1.57 -23.10 -12.83
C GLY A 397 -1.30 -24.61 -12.82
N VAL A 398 -2.34 -25.42 -13.01
CA VAL A 398 -2.21 -26.87 -13.23
C VAL A 398 -2.78 -27.22 -14.59
N GLU A 399 -1.95 -27.83 -15.42
CA GLU A 399 -2.28 -28.26 -16.79
C GLU A 399 -2.18 -29.79 -16.90
N SER A 400 -3.01 -30.38 -17.72
CA SER A 400 -2.93 -31.80 -18.06
C SER A 400 -3.47 -32.04 -19.46
N SER A 401 -2.82 -32.88 -20.23
CA SER A 401 -3.30 -33.36 -21.53
C SER A 401 -4.37 -34.46 -21.38
N SER A 402 -4.38 -35.17 -20.23
CA SER A 402 -5.25 -36.31 -19.94
C SER A 402 -6.58 -35.95 -19.26
N GLN A 403 -7.13 -34.74 -19.53
CA GLN A 403 -8.37 -34.26 -18.87
C GLN A 403 -9.56 -35.19 -19.14
N ARG A 404 -9.68 -35.72 -20.37
CA ARG A 404 -10.76 -36.62 -20.79
C ARG A 404 -10.72 -37.92 -20.02
N GLU A 405 -9.54 -38.55 -19.97
CA GLU A 405 -9.27 -39.78 -19.25
C GLU A 405 -9.53 -39.62 -17.76
N ASN A 406 -9.12 -38.48 -17.21
CA ASN A 406 -9.35 -38.13 -15.82
C ASN A 406 -10.83 -37.97 -15.46
N LEU A 407 -11.68 -37.45 -16.38
CA LEU A 407 -13.13 -37.38 -16.18
C LEU A 407 -13.78 -38.74 -16.26
N ILE A 408 -13.39 -39.55 -17.25
CA ILE A 408 -13.89 -40.94 -17.42
C ILE A 408 -13.57 -41.78 -16.19
N SER A 409 -12.32 -41.72 -15.68
CA SER A 409 -11.90 -42.49 -14.51
C SER A 409 -12.64 -42.08 -13.22
N ARG A 410 -13.24 -40.90 -13.16
CA ARG A 410 -14.08 -40.42 -12.05
C ARG A 410 -15.55 -40.86 -12.19
N GLY A 411 -15.91 -41.55 -13.25
CA GLY A 411 -17.28 -41.98 -13.51
C GLY A 411 -18.21 -40.84 -13.96
N GLU A 412 -17.68 -39.81 -14.58
CA GLU A 412 -18.45 -38.65 -15.02
C GLU A 412 -19.25 -38.97 -16.31
N GLU A 413 -20.56 -38.79 -16.27
CA GLU A 413 -21.45 -39.16 -17.37
C GLU A 413 -21.38 -38.18 -18.56
N ASP A 414 -21.16 -36.86 -18.31
CA ASP A 414 -21.20 -35.78 -19.31
C ASP A 414 -19.80 -35.21 -19.63
N VAL A 415 -18.88 -36.07 -20.05
CA VAL A 415 -17.47 -35.70 -20.27
C VAL A 415 -17.31 -34.57 -21.30
N ASP A 416 -17.99 -34.68 -22.45
CA ASP A 416 -17.86 -33.69 -23.53
C ASP A 416 -18.43 -32.33 -23.12
N ARG A 417 -19.54 -32.29 -22.44
CA ARG A 417 -20.12 -31.04 -21.90
C ARG A 417 -19.18 -30.37 -20.88
N LYS A 418 -18.52 -31.15 -20.02
CA LYS A 418 -17.57 -30.62 -19.04
C LYS A 418 -16.31 -30.07 -19.72
N LEU A 419 -15.82 -30.73 -20.76
CA LEU A 419 -14.69 -30.23 -21.53
C LEU A 419 -15.03 -28.95 -22.31
N ASP A 420 -16.27 -28.83 -22.80
CA ASP A 420 -16.74 -27.60 -23.46
C ASP A 420 -16.76 -26.37 -22.54
N LEU A 421 -16.92 -26.57 -21.22
CA LEU A 421 -16.78 -25.48 -20.25
C LEU A 421 -15.36 -24.89 -20.23
N ASN A 422 -14.33 -25.69 -20.51
CA ASN A 422 -12.95 -25.20 -20.62
C ASN A 422 -12.76 -24.20 -21.76
N LYS A 423 -13.57 -24.27 -22.85
CA LYS A 423 -13.53 -23.32 -23.97
C LYS A 423 -13.97 -21.91 -23.58
N ARG A 424 -14.72 -21.76 -22.48
CA ARG A 424 -15.18 -20.47 -21.95
C ARG A 424 -14.22 -19.89 -20.90
N SER A 425 -13.21 -20.65 -20.49
CA SER A 425 -12.27 -20.22 -19.48
C SER A 425 -11.31 -19.17 -20.02
N LEU A 426 -11.05 -18.15 -19.21
CA LEU A 426 -10.03 -17.13 -19.47
C LEU A 426 -8.61 -17.61 -19.12
N TYR A 427 -8.42 -18.87 -18.74
CA TYR A 427 -7.16 -19.43 -18.33
C TYR A 427 -6.06 -19.26 -19.38
N ASP A 428 -6.30 -19.72 -20.62
CA ASP A 428 -5.32 -19.65 -21.71
C ASP A 428 -4.92 -18.20 -22.04
N PHE A 429 -5.89 -17.29 -22.06
CA PHE A 429 -5.64 -15.86 -22.30
C PHE A 429 -4.75 -15.23 -21.20
N ASN A 430 -4.92 -15.66 -19.95
CA ASN A 430 -4.20 -15.14 -18.80
C ASN A 430 -3.03 -16.01 -18.34
N ARG A 431 -2.66 -17.06 -19.09
CA ARG A 431 -1.57 -17.98 -18.74
C ARG A 431 -0.24 -17.26 -18.46
N HIS A 432 0.01 -16.16 -19.15
CA HIS A 432 1.20 -15.32 -18.96
C HIS A 432 1.29 -14.64 -17.57
N LYS A 433 0.20 -14.58 -16.82
CA LYS A 433 0.16 -14.03 -15.45
C LYS A 433 0.56 -15.05 -14.38
N LEU A 434 0.59 -16.33 -14.71
CA LEU A 434 0.95 -17.37 -13.77
C LEU A 434 2.43 -17.28 -13.38
N ASN A 435 2.70 -17.40 -12.09
CA ASN A 435 4.08 -17.43 -11.57
C ASN A 435 4.69 -18.83 -11.68
N TYR A 436 3.85 -19.84 -11.60
CA TYR A 436 4.23 -21.25 -11.71
C TYR A 436 3.17 -22.01 -12.51
N ILE A 437 3.63 -23.02 -13.27
CA ILE A 437 2.77 -23.94 -13.99
C ILE A 437 3.25 -25.37 -13.70
N ILE A 438 2.32 -26.24 -13.33
CA ILE A 438 2.55 -27.67 -13.14
C ILE A 438 1.89 -28.42 -14.31
N GLU A 439 2.69 -29.10 -15.09
CA GLU A 439 2.22 -30.10 -16.07
C GLU A 439 2.03 -31.43 -15.35
N ASN A 440 0.77 -31.88 -15.27
CA ASN A 440 0.32 -33.08 -14.55
C ASN A 440 -0.04 -34.21 -15.52
N ASP A 441 0.94 -34.63 -16.28
CA ASP A 441 0.82 -35.75 -17.27
C ASP A 441 1.63 -36.98 -16.88
N GLY A 442 2.29 -36.95 -15.71
CA GLY A 442 3.13 -38.01 -15.17
C GLY A 442 2.50 -38.78 -14.00
N SER A 443 3.33 -39.49 -13.26
CA SER A 443 2.91 -40.22 -12.06
C SER A 443 2.53 -39.29 -10.90
N LYS A 444 1.86 -39.84 -9.88
CA LYS A 444 1.54 -39.12 -8.65
C LYS A 444 2.80 -38.69 -7.89
N GLU A 445 3.84 -39.49 -7.94
CA GLU A 445 5.15 -39.24 -7.34
C GLU A 445 5.85 -38.06 -8.01
N GLU A 446 5.83 -38.00 -9.34
CA GLU A 446 6.35 -36.86 -10.11
C GLU A 446 5.58 -35.59 -9.82
N LEU A 447 4.26 -35.64 -9.77
CA LEU A 447 3.44 -34.49 -9.39
C LEU A 447 3.80 -34.01 -7.98
N LYS A 448 3.95 -34.94 -7.03
CA LYS A 448 4.32 -34.57 -5.63
C LYS A 448 5.71 -33.94 -5.56
N SER A 449 6.66 -34.39 -6.37
CA SER A 449 7.99 -33.76 -6.47
C SER A 449 7.90 -32.35 -7.02
N LYS A 450 7.20 -32.14 -8.14
CA LYS A 450 6.99 -30.80 -8.74
C LYS A 450 6.34 -29.81 -7.76
N VAL A 451 5.34 -30.26 -7.00
CA VAL A 451 4.69 -29.45 -5.96
C VAL A 451 5.67 -29.05 -4.86
N LYS A 452 6.51 -30.02 -4.41
CA LYS A 452 7.54 -29.77 -3.39
C LYS A 452 8.58 -28.75 -3.88
N ASP A 453 9.03 -28.85 -5.12
CA ASP A 453 10.02 -27.95 -5.69
C ASP A 453 9.50 -26.50 -5.76
N ILE A 454 8.24 -26.30 -6.18
CA ILE A 454 7.58 -25.00 -6.19
C ILE A 454 7.43 -24.45 -4.76
N TYR A 455 7.01 -25.29 -3.81
CA TYR A 455 6.92 -24.90 -2.40
C TYR A 455 8.26 -24.41 -1.85
N LEU A 456 9.35 -25.15 -2.13
CA LEU A 456 10.70 -24.77 -1.71
C LEU A 456 11.18 -23.48 -2.38
N ASP A 457 10.82 -23.25 -3.64
CA ASP A 457 11.14 -21.99 -4.32
C ASP A 457 10.37 -20.79 -3.72
N ILE A 458 9.09 -20.98 -3.37
CA ILE A 458 8.29 -19.96 -2.68
C ILE A 458 8.91 -19.61 -1.32
N LEU A 459 9.42 -20.59 -0.58
CA LEU A 459 10.08 -20.35 0.71
C LEU A 459 11.37 -19.51 0.61
N LYS A 460 12.02 -19.47 -0.56
CA LYS A 460 13.25 -18.71 -0.81
C LYS A 460 13.00 -17.27 -1.28
N LYS A 461 11.74 -16.91 -1.62
CA LYS A 461 11.39 -15.57 -2.11
C LYS A 461 11.26 -14.54 -0.99
#